data_80dfea60a85669082ca46501d555b23e
#
_entry.id   80dfea60a85669082ca46501d555b23e
#
_cell.length_a   1.000
_cell.length_b   1.000
_cell.length_c   1.000
_cell.angle_alpha   90.00
_cell.angle_beta   90.00
_cell.angle_gamma   90.00
#
_symmetry.space_group_name_H-M   'P 1'
#
loop_
_entity.id
_entity.type
_entity.pdbx_description
1 polymer ?
#
loop_
_entity_poly.entity_id
_entity_poly.type
_entity_poly.pdbx_seq_one_letter_code
_entity_poly.pdbx_strand_id
1 'polypeptide(L)'
;MSNAPVIRSDVPGSFSWGVFHERHPELVRQVLGALPYGPAERAAVERLLEESTGGVLEPLQEEAADVAQWREWGAGLWGRPWSEAPFLWAESYFYRRLLEAIGYFRPGAWQGIDPFAPFKDAELAGSAVDDELAALSRLDGLPETRRAAALLSSALWGNRADLSFGITADATGTAAADLVADDSATLWTELERARGGQVCVIADNAGRELLPDLVLIDHLLAGGLAAQVVLYVKPQPYYVSDATTADVLAALDRLRTAPTPAAEAIGGRLWRAMNDGALVVRTHPFFCAPLPFHAMPADLRAELAAATMTILKGDLNYRRLVGDQLRPPTTPFGDTVRHFPSPVAALRTLKSEVAVGLTAATVTRLDNTATPWRTDGRHALIQVAARP
;
A
#
# COMPACT_ATOMS: atom_id res chain seq x y z
N MET A 1 13.41 4.28 -22.75
CA MET A 1 13.32 4.16 -21.28
C MET A 1 14.72 4.28 -20.70
N SER A 2 14.94 5.11 -19.70
CA SER A 2 16.25 5.27 -19.04
C SER A 2 16.65 3.93 -18.43
N ASN A 3 17.92 3.54 -18.65
CA ASN A 3 18.49 2.26 -18.17
C ASN A 3 18.92 2.40 -16.70
N ALA A 4 17.98 2.79 -15.81
CA ALA A 4 18.27 2.91 -14.38
C ALA A 4 18.54 1.53 -13.75
N PRO A 5 19.50 1.42 -12.82
CA PRO A 5 19.83 0.15 -12.18
C PRO A 5 18.62 -0.43 -11.44
N VAL A 6 18.44 -1.73 -11.57
CA VAL A 6 17.45 -2.50 -10.81
C VAL A 6 17.98 -2.69 -9.39
N ILE A 7 17.10 -2.50 -8.40
CA ILE A 7 17.44 -2.75 -7.00
C ILE A 7 17.57 -4.25 -6.78
N ARG A 8 18.62 -4.67 -6.06
CA ARG A 8 18.88 -6.04 -5.63
C ARG A 8 19.28 -6.07 -4.17
N SER A 9 19.24 -7.25 -3.56
CA SER A 9 19.64 -7.45 -2.16
C SER A 9 21.07 -8.03 -2.01
N ASP A 10 21.92 -7.79 -2.99
CA ASP A 10 23.29 -8.29 -3.09
C ASP A 10 24.36 -7.42 -2.39
N VAL A 11 23.98 -6.23 -1.92
CA VAL A 11 24.89 -5.30 -1.23
C VAL A 11 24.64 -5.32 0.28
N PRO A 12 25.56 -5.89 1.10
CA PRO A 12 25.43 -5.88 2.56
C PRO A 12 25.24 -4.46 3.12
N GLY A 13 24.28 -4.32 4.04
CA GLY A 13 23.95 -3.04 4.66
C GLY A 13 23.05 -2.14 3.83
N SER A 14 22.69 -2.49 2.58
CA SER A 14 21.64 -1.81 1.85
C SER A 14 20.27 -2.08 2.46
N PHE A 15 19.27 -1.21 2.17
CA PHE A 15 17.90 -1.40 2.62
C PHE A 15 17.34 -2.78 2.19
N SER A 16 17.50 -3.12 0.91
CA SER A 16 17.00 -4.38 0.35
C SER A 16 17.68 -5.61 0.95
N TRP A 17 18.99 -5.53 1.25
CA TRP A 17 19.69 -6.57 2.00
C TRP A 17 19.13 -6.73 3.41
N GLY A 18 18.91 -5.61 4.13
CA GLY A 18 18.35 -5.60 5.50
C GLY A 18 16.95 -6.20 5.56
N VAL A 19 16.14 -6.09 4.49
CA VAL A 19 14.83 -6.76 4.43
C VAL A 19 14.98 -8.28 4.58
N PHE A 20 15.88 -8.91 3.83
CA PHE A 20 16.05 -10.38 3.88
C PHE A 20 16.80 -10.85 5.14
N HIS A 21 17.80 -10.09 5.60
CA HIS A 21 18.72 -10.57 6.65
C HIS A 21 18.33 -10.08 8.06
N GLU A 22 17.49 -9.06 8.17
CA GLU A 22 17.09 -8.50 9.47
C GLU A 22 15.57 -8.56 9.67
N ARG A 23 14.77 -8.09 8.69
CA ARG A 23 13.31 -8.01 8.83
C ARG A 23 12.62 -9.35 8.67
N HIS A 24 13.00 -10.17 7.68
CA HIS A 24 12.36 -11.48 7.46
C HIS A 24 12.60 -12.44 8.62
N PRO A 25 13.79 -12.55 9.25
CA PRO A 25 13.97 -13.34 10.46
C PRO A 25 13.01 -12.95 11.59
N GLU A 26 12.87 -11.65 11.85
CA GLU A 26 11.94 -11.16 12.86
C GLU A 26 10.48 -11.43 12.48
N LEU A 27 10.10 -11.22 11.23
CA LEU A 27 8.77 -11.53 10.71
C LEU A 27 8.45 -13.03 10.86
N VAL A 28 9.35 -13.91 10.48
CA VAL A 28 9.18 -15.37 10.62
C VAL A 28 8.93 -15.75 12.07
N ARG A 29 9.72 -15.19 13.00
CA ARG A 29 9.53 -15.43 14.44
C ARG A 29 8.14 -14.99 14.91
N GLN A 30 7.68 -13.82 14.45
CA GLN A 30 6.35 -13.29 14.79
C GLN A 30 5.23 -14.18 14.22
N VAL A 31 5.30 -14.53 12.94
CA VAL A 31 4.30 -15.40 12.28
C VAL A 31 4.20 -16.77 12.98
N LEU A 32 5.34 -17.41 13.27
CA LEU A 32 5.37 -18.69 13.96
C LEU A 32 4.89 -18.61 15.42
N GLY A 33 4.91 -17.44 16.03
CA GLY A 33 4.37 -17.18 17.36
C GLY A 33 2.89 -16.80 17.38
N ALA A 34 2.33 -16.31 16.27
CA ALA A 34 0.98 -15.77 16.21
C ALA A 34 -0.12 -16.85 16.11
N LEU A 35 0.19 -17.97 15.45
CA LEU A 35 -0.75 -19.07 15.24
C LEU A 35 -0.10 -20.43 15.63
N PRO A 36 -0.89 -21.43 16.03
CA PRO A 36 -0.38 -22.71 16.52
C PRO A 36 0.01 -23.66 15.39
N TYR A 37 0.97 -23.24 14.54
CA TYR A 37 1.49 -24.07 13.46
C TYR A 37 2.13 -25.35 13.98
N GLY A 38 1.91 -26.45 13.26
CA GLY A 38 2.53 -27.74 13.54
C GLY A 38 4.02 -27.79 13.17
N PRO A 39 4.70 -28.89 13.52
CA PRO A 39 6.14 -29.04 13.20
C PRO A 39 6.48 -28.96 11.72
N ALA A 40 5.56 -29.40 10.85
CA ALA A 40 5.78 -29.42 9.40
C ALA A 40 5.80 -27.98 8.82
N GLU A 41 4.81 -27.15 9.20
CA GLU A 41 4.71 -25.75 8.78
C GLU A 41 5.90 -24.96 9.34
N ARG A 42 6.23 -25.13 10.62
CA ARG A 42 7.37 -24.47 11.25
C ARG A 42 8.67 -24.76 10.49
N ALA A 43 8.97 -26.05 10.26
CA ALA A 43 10.16 -26.45 9.53
C ALA A 43 10.16 -25.94 8.08
N ALA A 44 9.00 -25.81 7.43
CA ALA A 44 8.90 -25.26 6.07
C ALA A 44 9.20 -23.76 6.04
N VAL A 45 8.69 -22.99 7.01
CA VAL A 45 8.95 -21.54 7.11
C VAL A 45 10.40 -21.26 7.49
N GLU A 46 11.01 -22.04 8.40
CA GLU A 46 12.42 -21.95 8.77
C GLU A 46 13.34 -22.22 7.55
N ARG A 47 13.04 -23.27 6.77
CA ARG A 47 13.77 -23.55 5.51
C ARG A 47 13.66 -22.42 4.50
N LEU A 48 12.46 -21.78 4.36
CA LEU A 48 12.30 -20.63 3.50
C LEU A 48 13.20 -19.47 3.92
N LEU A 49 13.35 -19.24 5.23
CA LEU A 49 14.23 -18.20 5.74
C LEU A 49 15.70 -18.48 5.38
N GLU A 50 16.17 -19.72 5.59
CA GLU A 50 17.52 -20.16 5.21
C GLU A 50 17.75 -20.01 3.69
N GLU A 51 16.78 -20.46 2.89
CA GLU A 51 16.82 -20.37 1.43
C GLU A 51 16.89 -18.92 0.96
N SER A 52 16.06 -18.04 1.51
CA SER A 52 15.97 -16.64 1.06
C SER A 52 17.18 -15.78 1.44
N THR A 53 17.96 -16.20 2.44
CA THR A 53 19.15 -15.49 2.90
C THR A 53 20.48 -16.01 2.30
N GLY A 54 20.55 -17.28 1.92
CA GLY A 54 21.79 -17.87 1.44
C GLY A 54 21.65 -18.94 0.36
N GLY A 55 20.40 -19.24 -0.04
CA GLY A 55 20.11 -20.28 -1.02
C GLY A 55 19.82 -19.75 -2.43
N VAL A 56 19.21 -20.60 -3.22
CA VAL A 56 18.82 -20.33 -4.61
C VAL A 56 17.29 -20.32 -4.75
N LEU A 57 16.82 -19.62 -5.76
CA LEU A 57 15.40 -19.54 -6.09
C LEU A 57 14.90 -20.86 -6.66
N GLU A 58 13.92 -21.46 -6.02
CA GLU A 58 13.24 -22.66 -6.47
C GLU A 58 11.78 -22.35 -6.82
N PRO A 59 11.21 -22.98 -7.88
CA PRO A 59 9.79 -22.83 -8.21
C PRO A 59 8.89 -23.34 -7.09
N LEU A 60 7.64 -22.81 -7.06
CA LEU A 60 6.57 -23.30 -6.18
C LEU A 60 6.35 -24.81 -6.44
N GLN A 61 6.14 -25.56 -5.36
CA GLN A 61 5.99 -27.03 -5.37
C GLN A 61 4.52 -27.46 -5.29
N GLU A 62 3.63 -26.58 -4.83
CA GLU A 62 2.21 -26.87 -4.65
C GLU A 62 1.40 -26.68 -5.95
N GLU A 63 0.16 -27.18 -5.95
CA GLU A 63 -0.84 -26.88 -6.96
C GLU A 63 -1.73 -25.73 -6.51
N ALA A 64 -1.53 -24.55 -7.08
CA ALA A 64 -2.36 -23.36 -6.84
C ALA A 64 -2.57 -22.62 -8.17
N ALA A 65 -3.62 -21.81 -8.24
CA ALA A 65 -4.03 -21.13 -9.48
C ALA A 65 -2.95 -20.19 -10.07
N ASP A 66 -2.07 -19.65 -9.23
CA ASP A 66 -1.03 -18.70 -9.61
C ASP A 66 0.35 -19.35 -9.93
N VAL A 67 0.49 -20.65 -9.76
CA VAL A 67 1.79 -21.36 -9.93
C VAL A 67 2.34 -21.22 -11.34
N ALA A 68 1.48 -21.35 -12.36
CA ALA A 68 1.90 -21.20 -13.74
C ALA A 68 2.44 -19.79 -14.02
N GLN A 69 1.79 -18.76 -13.48
CA GLN A 69 2.22 -17.38 -13.62
C GLN A 69 3.54 -17.12 -12.88
N TRP A 70 3.72 -17.64 -11.67
CA TRP A 70 4.98 -17.54 -10.95
C TRP A 70 6.15 -18.22 -11.67
N ARG A 71 5.90 -19.37 -12.30
CA ARG A 71 6.90 -20.04 -13.14
C ARG A 71 7.34 -19.17 -14.32
N GLU A 72 6.39 -18.49 -14.95
CA GLU A 72 6.65 -17.56 -16.05
C GLU A 72 7.43 -16.32 -15.55
N TRP A 73 6.97 -15.68 -14.47
CA TRP A 73 7.61 -14.48 -13.91
C TRP A 73 9.02 -14.74 -13.37
N GLY A 74 9.31 -15.97 -12.96
CA GLY A 74 10.63 -16.41 -12.51
C GLY A 74 11.50 -16.99 -13.63
N ALA A 75 11.07 -16.96 -14.89
CA ALA A 75 11.88 -17.45 -16.00
C ALA A 75 13.23 -16.73 -16.06
N GLY A 76 14.32 -17.51 -16.04
CA GLY A 76 15.69 -16.99 -15.99
C GLY A 76 16.21 -16.62 -14.59
N LEU A 77 15.38 -16.74 -13.54
CA LEU A 77 15.79 -16.54 -12.14
C LEU A 77 15.97 -17.88 -11.40
N TRP A 78 15.27 -18.92 -11.80
CA TRP A 78 15.33 -20.23 -11.14
C TRP A 78 16.76 -20.79 -11.08
N GLY A 79 17.16 -21.29 -9.92
CA GLY A 79 18.50 -21.78 -9.63
C GLY A 79 19.54 -20.70 -9.36
N ARG A 80 19.19 -19.40 -9.47
CA ARG A 80 20.09 -18.29 -9.11
C ARG A 80 19.93 -17.91 -7.64
N PRO A 81 20.96 -17.30 -7.03
CA PRO A 81 20.84 -16.74 -5.69
C PRO A 81 19.67 -15.74 -5.57
N TRP A 82 18.95 -15.76 -4.44
CA TRP A 82 17.89 -14.81 -4.16
C TRP A 82 18.35 -13.35 -4.29
N SER A 83 19.57 -13.06 -3.85
CA SER A 83 20.16 -11.72 -3.89
C SER A 83 20.37 -11.16 -5.30
N GLU A 84 20.43 -12.01 -6.32
CA GLU A 84 20.60 -11.58 -7.72
C GLU A 84 19.29 -11.22 -8.42
N ALA A 85 18.15 -11.62 -7.85
CA ALA A 85 16.84 -11.27 -8.41
C ALA A 85 16.51 -9.78 -8.19
N PRO A 86 15.65 -9.19 -9.05
CA PRO A 86 15.08 -7.87 -8.77
C PRO A 86 14.40 -7.85 -7.39
N PHE A 87 14.70 -6.85 -6.57
CA PHE A 87 14.26 -6.80 -5.17
C PHE A 87 12.72 -6.90 -5.04
N LEU A 88 11.96 -6.15 -5.83
CA LEU A 88 10.51 -6.25 -5.82
C LEU A 88 10.02 -7.67 -6.10
N TRP A 89 10.66 -8.35 -7.05
CA TRP A 89 10.31 -9.73 -7.41
C TRP A 89 10.65 -10.69 -6.26
N ALA A 90 11.85 -10.61 -5.73
CA ALA A 90 12.33 -11.50 -4.66
C ALA A 90 11.50 -11.33 -3.38
N GLU A 91 11.23 -10.09 -2.97
CA GLU A 91 10.42 -9.79 -1.79
C GLU A 91 8.98 -10.30 -1.96
N SER A 92 8.37 -10.07 -3.11
CA SER A 92 7.03 -10.60 -3.43
C SER A 92 7.01 -12.14 -3.42
N TYR A 93 8.06 -12.76 -3.95
CA TYR A 93 8.18 -14.23 -3.98
C TYR A 93 8.35 -14.81 -2.59
N PHE A 94 9.09 -14.15 -1.69
CA PHE A 94 9.21 -14.57 -0.30
C PHE A 94 7.84 -14.68 0.37
N TYR A 95 6.97 -13.68 0.24
CA TYR A 95 5.63 -13.72 0.83
C TYR A 95 4.77 -14.81 0.19
N ARG A 96 4.88 -15.03 -1.13
CA ARG A 96 4.17 -16.12 -1.79
C ARG A 96 4.66 -17.50 -1.30
N ARG A 97 5.97 -17.67 -1.14
CA ARG A 97 6.57 -18.89 -0.57
C ARG A 97 6.21 -19.10 0.90
N LEU A 98 6.04 -18.01 1.66
CA LEU A 98 5.55 -18.09 3.05
C LEU A 98 4.14 -18.68 3.09
N LEU A 99 3.24 -18.23 2.22
CA LEU A 99 1.90 -18.80 2.11
C LEU A 99 1.91 -20.28 1.70
N GLU A 100 2.80 -20.68 0.79
CA GLU A 100 3.03 -22.10 0.46
C GLU A 100 3.48 -22.89 1.69
N ALA A 101 4.48 -22.39 2.39
CA ALA A 101 5.09 -23.07 3.56
C ALA A 101 4.08 -23.34 4.68
N ILE A 102 3.17 -22.39 4.96
CA ILE A 102 2.12 -22.58 5.97
C ILE A 102 0.91 -23.36 5.46
N GLY A 103 0.80 -23.62 4.15
CA GLY A 103 -0.31 -24.37 3.56
C GLY A 103 -1.56 -23.55 3.25
N TYR A 104 -1.43 -22.27 2.99
CA TYR A 104 -2.55 -21.36 2.71
C TYR A 104 -3.42 -21.82 1.53
N PHE A 105 -2.81 -22.32 0.43
CA PHE A 105 -3.52 -22.71 -0.78
C PHE A 105 -3.91 -24.19 -0.84
N ARG A 106 -3.34 -25.04 0.00
CA ARG A 106 -3.62 -26.47 -0.01
C ARG A 106 -4.75 -26.85 0.96
N PRO A 107 -5.51 -27.90 0.69
CA PRO A 107 -6.49 -28.43 1.63
C PRO A 107 -5.85 -28.76 3.00
N GLY A 108 -6.45 -28.29 4.09
CA GLY A 108 -5.96 -28.49 5.44
C GLY A 108 -6.43 -27.42 6.43
N ALA A 109 -5.90 -27.46 7.63
CA ALA A 109 -6.29 -26.55 8.70
C ALA A 109 -5.96 -25.07 8.39
N TRP A 110 -4.96 -24.82 7.58
CA TRP A 110 -4.46 -23.48 7.27
C TRP A 110 -4.95 -22.93 5.94
N GLN A 111 -5.78 -23.68 5.21
CA GLN A 111 -6.32 -23.23 3.94
C GLN A 111 -7.12 -21.93 4.13
N GLY A 112 -6.71 -20.87 3.45
CA GLY A 112 -7.38 -19.56 3.48
C GLY A 112 -7.21 -18.79 4.82
N ILE A 113 -6.40 -19.28 5.74
CA ILE A 113 -6.13 -18.58 7.01
C ILE A 113 -5.00 -17.57 6.81
N ASP A 114 -5.32 -16.30 6.97
CA ASP A 114 -4.33 -15.22 6.86
C ASP A 114 -3.33 -15.29 8.03
N PRO A 115 -2.02 -15.52 7.75
CA PRO A 115 -0.99 -15.60 8.79
C PRO A 115 -0.77 -14.26 9.52
N PHE A 116 -1.21 -13.17 8.91
CA PHE A 116 -1.02 -11.81 9.41
C PHE A 116 -2.27 -11.24 10.11
N ALA A 117 -3.42 -11.93 10.02
CA ALA A 117 -4.67 -11.48 10.63
C ALA A 117 -4.51 -11.13 12.13
N PRO A 118 -3.79 -11.91 12.98
CA PRO A 118 -3.63 -11.54 14.39
C PRO A 118 -2.97 -10.16 14.61
N PHE A 119 -2.08 -9.73 13.72
CA PHE A 119 -1.42 -8.42 13.82
C PHE A 119 -2.36 -7.30 13.38
N LYS A 120 -3.05 -7.50 12.25
CA LYS A 120 -4.03 -6.55 11.69
C LYS A 120 -5.19 -6.32 12.65
N ASP A 121 -5.72 -7.40 13.23
CA ASP A 121 -6.82 -7.36 14.21
C ASP A 121 -6.40 -6.65 15.50
N ALA A 122 -5.20 -6.94 16.00
CA ALA A 122 -4.67 -6.27 17.19
C ALA A 122 -4.48 -4.77 16.97
N GLU A 123 -3.99 -4.37 15.79
CA GLU A 123 -3.85 -2.96 15.42
C GLU A 123 -5.22 -2.27 15.33
N LEU A 124 -6.20 -2.89 14.67
CA LEU A 124 -7.55 -2.36 14.50
C LEU A 124 -8.31 -2.24 15.83
N ALA A 125 -8.04 -3.14 16.78
CA ALA A 125 -8.62 -3.13 18.13
C ALA A 125 -7.87 -2.23 19.11
N GLY A 126 -6.75 -1.63 18.72
CA GLY A 126 -5.91 -0.81 19.60
C GLY A 126 -6.55 0.51 19.98
N SER A 127 -6.20 1.05 21.19
CA SER A 127 -6.71 2.32 21.70
C SER A 127 -6.39 3.52 20.81
N ALA A 128 -5.32 3.45 20.02
CA ALA A 128 -4.99 4.49 19.04
C ALA A 128 -6.06 4.62 17.95
N VAL A 129 -6.76 3.54 17.60
CA VAL A 129 -7.93 3.59 16.70
C VAL A 129 -9.11 4.28 17.39
N ASP A 130 -9.32 4.04 18.68
CA ASP A 130 -10.37 4.74 19.45
C ASP A 130 -10.15 6.26 19.43
N ASP A 131 -8.92 6.71 19.61
CA ASP A 131 -8.54 8.12 19.59
C ASP A 131 -8.76 8.74 18.19
N GLU A 132 -8.41 8.02 17.13
CA GLU A 132 -8.64 8.44 15.74
C GLU A 132 -10.12 8.55 15.42
N LEU A 133 -10.93 7.58 15.82
CA LEU A 133 -12.38 7.59 15.61
C LEU A 133 -13.04 8.72 16.42
N ALA A 134 -12.55 8.99 17.63
CA ALA A 134 -13.02 10.12 18.43
C ALA A 134 -12.68 11.47 17.78
N ALA A 135 -11.54 11.57 17.12
CA ALA A 135 -11.11 12.79 16.44
C ALA A 135 -11.96 13.14 15.21
N LEU A 136 -12.68 12.19 14.62
CA LEU A 136 -13.56 12.43 13.46
C LEU A 136 -14.64 13.50 13.76
N SER A 137 -15.13 13.59 14.99
CA SER A 137 -16.08 14.63 15.40
C SER A 137 -15.54 16.05 15.25
N ARG A 138 -14.22 16.23 15.27
CA ARG A 138 -13.59 17.55 15.09
C ARG A 138 -13.61 18.02 13.63
N LEU A 139 -13.91 17.13 12.69
CA LEU A 139 -14.12 17.50 11.28
C LEU A 139 -15.44 18.24 11.06
N ASP A 140 -16.41 18.05 11.99
CA ASP A 140 -17.67 18.73 11.95
C ASP A 140 -17.47 20.24 12.18
N GLY A 141 -18.06 21.06 11.31
CA GLY A 141 -17.92 22.51 11.38
C GLY A 141 -16.64 23.10 10.75
N LEU A 142 -15.70 22.27 10.27
CA LEU A 142 -14.58 22.78 9.48
C LEU A 142 -15.07 23.25 8.09
N PRO A 143 -14.48 24.35 7.57
CA PRO A 143 -14.62 24.68 6.16
C PRO A 143 -14.22 23.51 5.26
N GLU A 144 -14.94 23.32 4.15
CA GLU A 144 -14.76 22.17 3.25
C GLU A 144 -13.29 21.96 2.82
N THR A 145 -12.60 23.05 2.48
CA THR A 145 -11.19 22.99 2.07
C THR A 145 -10.26 22.49 3.20
N ARG A 146 -10.54 22.86 4.45
CA ARG A 146 -9.76 22.40 5.61
C ARG A 146 -10.09 20.94 5.93
N ARG A 147 -11.35 20.54 5.80
CA ARG A 147 -11.78 19.15 5.97
C ARG A 147 -11.08 18.26 4.95
N ALA A 148 -11.14 18.62 3.67
CA ALA A 148 -10.48 17.91 2.59
C ALA A 148 -8.96 17.76 2.81
N ALA A 149 -8.28 18.83 3.22
CA ALA A 149 -6.85 18.79 3.52
C ALA A 149 -6.53 17.87 4.72
N ALA A 150 -7.32 17.91 5.80
CA ALA A 150 -7.14 17.06 6.97
C ALA A 150 -7.33 15.58 6.63
N LEU A 151 -8.37 15.25 5.83
CA LEU A 151 -8.64 13.88 5.39
C LEU A 151 -7.54 13.33 4.48
N LEU A 152 -7.06 14.13 3.54
CA LEU A 152 -5.96 13.74 2.67
C LEU A 152 -4.67 13.53 3.46
N SER A 153 -4.37 14.40 4.42
CA SER A 153 -3.23 14.26 5.33
C SER A 153 -3.36 12.99 6.17
N SER A 154 -4.54 12.71 6.74
CA SER A 154 -4.78 11.48 7.50
C SER A 154 -4.58 10.24 6.63
N ALA A 155 -5.14 10.21 5.43
CA ALA A 155 -4.95 9.10 4.49
C ALA A 155 -3.49 8.95 4.03
N LEU A 156 -2.71 10.02 3.93
CA LEU A 156 -1.29 9.98 3.56
C LEU A 156 -0.43 9.37 4.68
N TRP A 157 -0.62 9.84 5.91
CA TRP A 157 0.24 9.48 7.03
C TRP A 157 -0.21 8.22 7.77
N GLY A 158 -1.45 7.77 7.58
CA GLY A 158 -2.00 6.56 8.18
C GLY A 158 -1.79 6.53 9.70
N ASN A 159 -1.11 5.51 10.18
CA ASN A 159 -0.84 5.28 11.60
C ASN A 159 0.04 6.35 12.31
N ARG A 160 0.58 7.32 11.58
CA ARG A 160 1.34 8.47 12.12
C ARG A 160 0.52 9.75 12.23
N ALA A 161 -0.63 9.82 11.55
CA ALA A 161 -1.49 10.99 11.61
C ALA A 161 -2.46 10.87 12.79
N ASP A 162 -2.21 11.61 13.85
CA ASP A 162 -3.31 12.04 14.70
C ASP A 162 -4.16 13.03 13.88
N LEU A 163 -5.44 12.69 13.61
CA LEU A 163 -6.39 13.60 12.96
C LEU A 163 -6.44 14.95 13.66
N SER A 164 -6.20 14.99 15.00
CA SER A 164 -6.07 16.22 15.75
C SER A 164 -4.87 17.08 15.30
N PHE A 165 -3.82 16.49 14.78
CA PHE A 165 -2.65 17.21 14.24
C PHE A 165 -2.96 17.91 12.92
N GLY A 166 -3.70 17.25 12.02
CA GLY A 166 -4.14 17.83 10.74
C GLY A 166 -5.16 18.96 10.91
N ILE A 167 -5.92 18.94 12.01
CA ILE A 167 -6.95 19.96 12.32
C ILE A 167 -6.34 21.19 13.01
N THR A 168 -5.29 21.01 13.84
CA THR A 168 -4.68 22.06 14.65
C THR A 168 -3.41 22.65 14.06
N ALA A 169 -2.76 21.96 13.11
CA ALA A 169 -1.60 22.52 12.44
C ALA A 169 -2.06 23.60 11.46
N ASP A 170 -1.82 24.87 11.81
CA ASP A 170 -1.56 25.86 10.77
C ASP A 170 -0.51 25.24 9.83
N ALA A 171 -0.70 25.37 8.52
CA ALA A 171 0.10 24.74 7.46
C ALA A 171 1.63 25.03 7.47
N THR A 172 2.15 25.47 8.59
CA THR A 172 3.55 25.86 8.87
C THR A 172 4.26 24.94 9.88
N GLY A 173 3.59 23.87 10.38
CA GLY A 173 4.16 22.94 11.36
C GLY A 173 5.06 21.84 10.75
N THR A 174 5.67 21.03 11.62
CA THR A 174 6.59 19.92 11.29
C THR A 174 6.09 18.94 10.22
N ALA A 175 4.77 18.75 10.10
CA ALA A 175 4.17 17.89 9.06
C ALA A 175 4.41 18.43 7.64
N ALA A 176 4.46 19.74 7.44
CA ALA A 176 4.78 20.34 6.14
C ALA A 176 6.26 20.16 5.77
N ALA A 177 7.15 20.10 6.76
CA ALA A 177 8.58 19.89 6.53
C ALA A 177 8.93 18.46 6.12
N ASP A 178 8.09 17.48 6.48
CA ASP A 178 8.24 16.07 6.14
C ASP A 178 7.61 15.71 4.77
N LEU A 179 6.80 16.62 4.19
CA LEU A 179 6.22 16.45 2.86
C LEU A 179 7.20 16.92 1.78
N VAL A 180 7.79 15.98 1.05
CA VAL A 180 8.88 16.28 0.10
C VAL A 180 8.40 16.64 -1.30
N ALA A 181 7.16 16.30 -1.65
CA ALA A 181 6.43 16.77 -2.81
C ALA A 181 4.94 16.87 -2.46
N ASP A 182 4.28 17.93 -2.89
CA ASP A 182 2.88 18.20 -2.58
C ASP A 182 2.11 18.72 -3.79
N ASP A 183 1.40 17.81 -4.46
CA ASP A 183 0.47 18.10 -5.53
C ASP A 183 -1.00 18.03 -5.05
N SER A 184 -1.27 18.20 -3.75
CA SER A 184 -2.63 18.10 -3.17
C SER A 184 -3.62 19.05 -3.83
N ALA A 185 -3.21 20.28 -4.13
CA ALA A 185 -4.04 21.24 -4.84
C ALA A 185 -4.43 20.76 -6.25
N THR A 186 -3.50 20.10 -6.95
CA THR A 186 -3.75 19.50 -8.27
C THR A 186 -4.73 18.33 -8.13
N LEU A 187 -4.58 17.47 -7.12
CA LEU A 187 -5.49 16.36 -6.86
C LEU A 187 -6.93 16.85 -6.71
N TRP A 188 -7.16 17.83 -5.82
CA TRP A 188 -8.51 18.36 -5.59
C TRP A 188 -9.07 19.05 -6.83
N THR A 189 -8.24 19.78 -7.57
CA THR A 189 -8.66 20.43 -8.83
C THR A 189 -9.11 19.41 -9.87
N GLU A 190 -8.38 18.30 -10.02
CA GLU A 190 -8.75 17.24 -10.96
C GLU A 190 -10.02 16.50 -10.54
N LEU A 191 -10.20 16.22 -9.24
CA LEU A 191 -11.41 15.61 -8.70
C LEU A 191 -12.64 16.51 -8.91
N GLU A 192 -12.51 17.82 -8.67
CA GLU A 192 -13.58 18.79 -8.92
C GLU A 192 -13.91 18.90 -10.41
N ARG A 193 -12.90 18.91 -11.27
CA ARG A 193 -13.11 18.99 -12.73
C ARG A 193 -13.86 17.76 -13.27
N ALA A 194 -13.62 16.60 -12.68
CA ALA A 194 -14.23 15.33 -13.08
C ALA A 194 -15.34 14.86 -12.12
N ARG A 195 -15.94 15.81 -11.38
CA ARG A 195 -16.97 15.56 -10.37
C ARG A 195 -18.06 14.61 -10.87
N GLY A 196 -18.46 13.67 -10.03
CA GLY A 196 -19.44 12.64 -10.36
C GLY A 196 -18.92 11.49 -11.22
N GLY A 197 -17.60 11.45 -11.49
CA GLY A 197 -16.99 10.33 -12.18
C GLY A 197 -16.68 9.13 -11.25
N GLN A 198 -16.05 8.11 -11.82
CA GLN A 198 -15.56 6.96 -11.06
C GLN A 198 -14.13 7.24 -10.56
N VAL A 199 -13.90 7.08 -9.27
CA VAL A 199 -12.55 7.11 -8.68
C VAL A 199 -12.13 5.70 -8.30
N CYS A 200 -10.91 5.30 -8.69
CA CYS A 200 -10.31 4.06 -8.21
C CYS A 200 -9.34 4.37 -7.05
N VAL A 201 -9.38 3.58 -6.00
CA VAL A 201 -8.40 3.62 -4.90
C VAL A 201 -7.72 2.27 -4.83
N ILE A 202 -6.40 2.23 -4.95
CA ILE A 202 -5.60 1.01 -4.76
C ILE A 202 -5.04 1.07 -3.34
N ALA A 203 -5.60 0.25 -2.46
CA ALA A 203 -5.25 0.23 -1.05
C ALA A 203 -3.81 -0.26 -0.82
N ASP A 204 -3.25 0.14 0.31
CA ASP A 204 -1.99 -0.35 0.87
C ASP A 204 -2.30 -1.25 2.07
N ASN A 205 -2.11 -0.77 3.28
CA ASN A 205 -2.21 -1.55 4.50
C ASN A 205 -3.64 -1.59 5.08
N ALA A 206 -3.92 -2.64 5.80
CA ALA A 206 -5.09 -2.82 6.67
C ALA A 206 -4.97 -2.01 7.98
N GLY A 207 -5.78 -2.31 8.96
CA GLY A 207 -5.71 -1.74 10.30
C GLY A 207 -5.92 -0.22 10.30
N ARG A 208 -5.04 0.48 11.01
CA ARG A 208 -5.12 1.94 11.16
C ARG A 208 -4.95 2.73 9.86
N GLU A 209 -4.22 2.19 8.88
CA GLU A 209 -4.00 2.88 7.61
C GLU A 209 -5.23 2.83 6.69
N LEU A 210 -6.06 1.78 6.81
CA LEU A 210 -7.27 1.62 6.00
C LEU A 210 -8.42 2.51 6.48
N LEU A 211 -8.51 2.79 7.78
CA LEU A 211 -9.59 3.62 8.33
C LEU A 211 -9.63 5.03 7.73
N PRO A 212 -8.53 5.83 7.72
CA PRO A 212 -8.53 7.14 7.08
C PRO A 212 -8.75 7.07 5.56
N ASP A 213 -8.37 5.98 4.88
CA ASP A 213 -8.69 5.79 3.47
C ASP A 213 -10.20 5.63 3.26
N LEU A 214 -10.87 4.86 4.11
CA LEU A 214 -12.33 4.72 4.07
C LEU A 214 -13.05 6.04 4.39
N VAL A 215 -12.53 6.83 5.33
CA VAL A 215 -13.08 8.16 5.65
C VAL A 215 -12.90 9.14 4.47
N LEU A 216 -11.74 9.07 3.77
CA LEU A 216 -11.53 9.84 2.54
C LEU A 216 -12.52 9.39 1.44
N ILE A 217 -12.75 8.10 1.29
CA ILE A 217 -13.74 7.54 0.34
C ILE A 217 -15.16 8.04 0.68
N ASP A 218 -15.56 8.04 1.95
CA ASP A 218 -16.84 8.64 2.38
C ASP A 218 -16.96 10.10 1.96
N HIS A 219 -15.90 10.89 2.16
CA HIS A 219 -15.86 12.28 1.75
C HIS A 219 -16.01 12.47 0.23
N LEU A 220 -15.33 11.64 -0.58
CA LEU A 220 -15.44 11.70 -2.04
C LEU A 220 -16.88 11.40 -2.51
N LEU A 221 -17.51 10.40 -1.91
CA LEU A 221 -18.89 10.01 -2.24
C LEU A 221 -19.92 11.02 -1.72
N ALA A 222 -19.86 11.38 -0.44
CA ALA A 222 -20.80 12.29 0.20
C ALA A 222 -20.71 13.71 -0.37
N GLY A 223 -19.49 14.15 -0.74
CA GLY A 223 -19.26 15.43 -1.41
C GLY A 223 -19.62 15.45 -2.90
N GLY A 224 -20.01 14.30 -3.49
CA GLY A 224 -20.32 14.17 -4.92
C GLY A 224 -19.08 14.36 -5.82
N LEU A 225 -17.88 14.28 -5.28
CA LEU A 225 -16.62 14.28 -6.06
C LEU A 225 -16.50 13.01 -6.90
N ALA A 226 -17.00 11.89 -6.37
CA ALA A 226 -17.17 10.64 -7.09
C ALA A 226 -18.64 10.17 -7.00
N ALA A 227 -19.19 9.67 -8.10
CA ALA A 227 -20.45 8.92 -8.09
C ALA A 227 -20.22 7.47 -7.66
N GLN A 228 -19.04 6.94 -7.92
CA GLN A 228 -18.63 5.60 -7.53
C GLN A 228 -17.14 5.60 -7.15
N VAL A 229 -16.82 4.87 -6.09
CA VAL A 229 -15.44 4.53 -5.74
C VAL A 229 -15.24 3.03 -5.87
N VAL A 230 -14.21 2.62 -6.62
CA VAL A 230 -13.75 1.23 -6.69
C VAL A 230 -12.50 1.11 -5.83
N LEU A 231 -12.62 0.41 -4.70
CA LEU A 231 -11.52 0.13 -3.80
C LEU A 231 -10.90 -1.23 -4.15
N TYR A 232 -9.68 -1.20 -4.71
CA TYR A 232 -8.93 -2.42 -4.99
C TYR A 232 -8.10 -2.82 -3.78
N VAL A 233 -8.25 -4.08 -3.39
CA VAL A 233 -7.49 -4.73 -2.31
C VAL A 233 -6.82 -6.01 -2.81
N LYS A 234 -5.98 -6.62 -1.99
CA LYS A 234 -5.28 -7.86 -2.35
C LYS A 234 -6.26 -9.04 -2.34
N PRO A 235 -6.19 -9.96 -3.31
CA PRO A 235 -7.04 -11.15 -3.35
C PRO A 235 -6.70 -12.17 -2.25
N GLN A 236 -5.52 -12.07 -1.67
CA GLN A 236 -4.98 -12.96 -0.64
C GLN A 236 -3.99 -12.18 0.23
N PRO A 237 -3.59 -12.70 1.42
CA PRO A 237 -2.55 -12.08 2.23
C PRO A 237 -1.29 -11.83 1.39
N TYR A 238 -0.78 -10.62 1.48
CA TYR A 238 0.36 -10.20 0.68
C TYR A 238 1.16 -9.16 1.45
N TYR A 239 2.49 -9.31 1.46
CA TYR A 239 3.30 -8.63 2.46
C TYR A 239 2.74 -8.91 3.87
N VAL A 240 2.90 -8.05 4.86
CA VAL A 240 2.43 -8.32 6.23
C VAL A 240 1.04 -7.72 6.46
N SER A 241 0.87 -6.48 6.05
CA SER A 241 -0.27 -5.65 6.43
C SER A 241 -1.17 -5.28 5.27
N ASP A 242 -0.86 -5.69 4.04
CA ASP A 242 -1.66 -5.34 2.87
C ASP A 242 -3.14 -5.72 3.05
N ALA A 243 -4.02 -4.79 2.70
CA ALA A 243 -5.45 -4.94 2.91
C ALA A 243 -6.09 -5.97 1.97
N THR A 244 -6.91 -6.84 2.52
CA THR A 244 -7.79 -7.78 1.84
C THR A 244 -9.27 -7.35 1.98
N THR A 245 -10.18 -8.04 1.32
CA THR A 245 -11.63 -7.79 1.50
C THR A 245 -12.07 -8.03 2.96
N ALA A 246 -11.49 -9.01 3.65
CA ALA A 246 -11.81 -9.26 5.07
C ALA A 246 -11.43 -8.06 5.94
N ASP A 247 -10.27 -7.45 5.68
CA ASP A 247 -9.80 -6.27 6.40
C ASP A 247 -10.70 -5.05 6.16
N VAL A 248 -11.21 -4.86 4.92
CA VAL A 248 -12.19 -3.80 4.63
C VAL A 248 -13.46 -3.98 5.42
N LEU A 249 -13.99 -5.21 5.48
CA LEU A 249 -15.20 -5.50 6.25
C LEU A 249 -14.99 -5.28 7.75
N ALA A 250 -13.85 -5.68 8.29
CA ALA A 250 -13.50 -5.44 9.69
C ALA A 250 -13.37 -3.94 10.00
N ALA A 251 -12.72 -3.17 9.13
CA ALA A 251 -12.60 -1.71 9.29
C ALA A 251 -13.95 -0.99 9.19
N LEU A 252 -14.83 -1.42 8.28
CA LEU A 252 -16.20 -0.89 8.17
C LEU A 252 -17.04 -1.21 9.42
N ASP A 253 -16.92 -2.43 9.96
CA ASP A 253 -17.60 -2.79 11.20
C ASP A 253 -17.09 -1.96 12.37
N ARG A 254 -15.78 -1.73 12.44
CA ARG A 254 -15.15 -0.89 13.46
C ARG A 254 -15.67 0.55 13.43
N LEU A 255 -15.87 1.13 12.23
CA LEU A 255 -16.51 2.45 12.06
C LEU A 255 -17.96 2.43 12.50
N ARG A 256 -18.75 1.43 12.07
CA ARG A 256 -20.20 1.33 12.35
C ARG A 256 -20.50 1.11 13.83
N THR A 257 -19.64 0.44 14.55
CA THR A 257 -19.78 0.12 15.97
C THR A 257 -19.03 1.08 16.89
N ALA A 258 -18.44 2.14 16.30
CA ALA A 258 -17.71 3.15 17.06
C ALA A 258 -18.63 3.89 18.04
N PRO A 259 -18.17 4.24 19.24
CA PRO A 259 -18.98 4.93 20.25
C PRO A 259 -19.25 6.40 19.88
N THR A 260 -18.58 6.94 18.88
CA THR A 260 -18.72 8.33 18.45
C THR A 260 -19.70 8.46 17.29
N PRO A 261 -20.72 9.35 17.37
CA PRO A 261 -21.73 9.51 16.34
C PRO A 261 -21.16 9.84 14.95
N ALA A 262 -20.05 10.58 14.88
CA ALA A 262 -19.41 10.92 13.62
C ALA A 262 -18.85 9.68 12.91
N ALA A 263 -18.12 8.82 13.63
CA ALA A 263 -17.57 7.58 13.07
C ALA A 263 -18.68 6.60 12.66
N GLU A 264 -19.69 6.41 13.54
CA GLU A 264 -20.86 5.56 13.26
C GLU A 264 -21.61 6.04 11.99
N ALA A 265 -21.80 7.33 11.83
CA ALA A 265 -22.46 7.90 10.66
C ALA A 265 -21.66 7.65 9.37
N ILE A 266 -20.32 7.81 9.40
CA ILE A 266 -19.42 7.50 8.28
C ILE A 266 -19.52 6.00 7.94
N GLY A 267 -19.36 5.12 8.92
CA GLY A 267 -19.47 3.68 8.73
C GLY A 267 -20.83 3.28 8.15
N GLY A 268 -21.92 3.89 8.65
CA GLY A 268 -23.27 3.67 8.13
C GLY A 268 -23.46 4.14 6.68
N ARG A 269 -22.84 5.27 6.27
CA ARG A 269 -22.88 5.74 4.86
C ARG A 269 -22.10 4.81 3.95
N LEU A 270 -20.89 4.42 4.34
CA LEU A 270 -20.04 3.49 3.55
C LEU A 270 -20.70 2.13 3.39
N TRP A 271 -21.34 1.61 4.44
CA TRP A 271 -22.09 0.36 4.37
C TRP A 271 -23.24 0.43 3.37
N ARG A 272 -24.01 1.52 3.38
CA ARG A 272 -25.07 1.78 2.37
C ARG A 272 -24.45 1.90 0.98
N ALA A 273 -23.37 2.66 0.85
CA ALA A 273 -22.66 2.83 -0.42
C ALA A 273 -22.21 1.49 -1.03
N MET A 274 -21.79 0.51 -0.21
CA MET A 274 -21.52 -0.85 -0.69
C MET A 274 -22.77 -1.56 -1.16
N ASN A 275 -23.89 -1.47 -0.42
CA ASN A 275 -25.16 -2.08 -0.80
C ASN A 275 -25.70 -1.50 -2.11
N ASP A 276 -25.51 -0.20 -2.31
CA ASP A 276 -26.04 0.54 -3.48
C ASP A 276 -25.06 0.53 -4.67
N GLY A 277 -23.87 -0.05 -4.50
CA GLY A 277 -22.84 -0.12 -5.53
C GLY A 277 -22.09 1.20 -5.78
N ALA A 278 -22.24 2.20 -4.93
CA ALA A 278 -21.44 3.43 -4.96
C ALA A 278 -20.02 3.20 -4.42
N LEU A 279 -19.85 2.31 -3.45
CA LEU A 279 -18.55 1.77 -3.04
C LEU A 279 -18.47 0.31 -3.47
N VAL A 280 -17.50 0.01 -4.34
CA VAL A 280 -17.27 -1.35 -4.84
C VAL A 280 -15.90 -1.82 -4.39
N VAL A 281 -15.84 -2.88 -3.59
CA VAL A 281 -14.57 -3.54 -3.25
C VAL A 281 -14.25 -4.57 -4.33
N ARG A 282 -13.04 -4.51 -4.89
CA ARG A 282 -12.57 -5.43 -5.91
C ARG A 282 -11.19 -5.99 -5.60
N THR A 283 -10.95 -7.17 -6.11
CA THR A 283 -9.63 -7.80 -6.12
C THR A 283 -9.21 -8.08 -7.57
N HIS A 284 -7.91 -8.15 -7.80
CA HIS A 284 -7.36 -8.63 -9.07
C HIS A 284 -6.03 -9.34 -8.81
N PRO A 285 -5.75 -10.51 -9.43
CA PRO A 285 -4.51 -11.27 -9.21
C PRO A 285 -3.23 -10.44 -9.42
N PHE A 286 -3.27 -9.48 -10.34
CA PHE A 286 -2.16 -8.57 -10.60
C PHE A 286 -1.68 -7.83 -9.35
N PHE A 287 -2.54 -7.54 -8.37
CA PHE A 287 -2.13 -6.84 -7.15
C PHE A 287 -1.22 -7.67 -6.24
N CYS A 288 -1.17 -8.99 -6.44
CA CYS A 288 -0.17 -9.89 -5.82
C CYS A 288 0.94 -10.33 -6.80
N ALA A 289 1.03 -9.75 -7.99
CA ALA A 289 2.11 -10.03 -8.94
C ALA A 289 3.38 -9.21 -8.61
N PRO A 290 4.58 -9.77 -8.84
CA PRO A 290 5.85 -9.07 -8.62
C PRO A 290 6.21 -8.12 -9.76
N LEU A 291 5.23 -7.50 -10.37
CA LEU A 291 5.36 -6.77 -11.63
C LEU A 291 5.04 -5.28 -11.46
N PRO A 292 5.72 -4.40 -12.19
CA PRO A 292 5.38 -2.99 -12.25
C PRO A 292 4.07 -2.76 -13.02
N PHE A 293 3.40 -1.63 -12.77
CA PHE A 293 2.09 -1.31 -13.39
C PHE A 293 2.11 -1.22 -14.92
N HIS A 294 3.26 -0.96 -15.54
CA HIS A 294 3.35 -1.00 -17.01
C HIS A 294 3.12 -2.40 -17.61
N ALA A 295 3.26 -3.46 -16.80
CA ALA A 295 2.99 -4.85 -17.16
C ALA A 295 1.57 -5.31 -16.76
N MET A 296 0.67 -4.39 -16.36
CA MET A 296 -0.70 -4.77 -16.00
C MET A 296 -1.43 -5.40 -17.18
N PRO A 297 -2.27 -6.44 -16.95
CA PRO A 297 -3.03 -7.12 -17.97
C PRO A 297 -4.13 -6.22 -18.57
N ALA A 298 -4.60 -6.59 -19.76
CA ALA A 298 -5.50 -5.75 -20.56
C ALA A 298 -6.86 -5.47 -19.90
N ASP A 299 -7.40 -6.43 -19.17
CA ASP A 299 -8.65 -6.30 -18.41
C ASP A 299 -8.55 -5.27 -17.30
N LEU A 300 -7.52 -5.37 -16.44
CA LEU A 300 -7.27 -4.37 -15.40
C LEU A 300 -6.96 -2.99 -16.00
N ARG A 301 -6.21 -2.96 -17.11
CA ARG A 301 -5.93 -1.71 -17.82
C ARG A 301 -7.23 -1.03 -18.30
N ALA A 302 -8.17 -1.81 -18.85
CA ALA A 302 -9.46 -1.30 -19.30
C ALA A 302 -10.31 -0.77 -18.13
N GLU A 303 -10.33 -1.49 -16.99
CA GLU A 303 -11.03 -1.04 -15.78
C GLU A 303 -10.47 0.28 -15.26
N LEU A 304 -9.16 0.38 -15.09
CA LEU A 304 -8.52 1.60 -14.60
C LEU A 304 -8.61 2.77 -15.60
N ALA A 305 -8.67 2.48 -16.92
CA ALA A 305 -8.84 3.52 -17.94
C ALA A 305 -10.20 4.23 -17.87
N ALA A 306 -11.21 3.58 -17.32
CA ALA A 306 -12.54 4.15 -17.11
C ALA A 306 -12.60 5.15 -15.96
N ALA A 307 -11.60 5.11 -15.05
CA ALA A 307 -11.56 6.00 -13.90
C ALA A 307 -11.22 7.45 -14.30
N THR A 308 -11.87 8.41 -13.65
CA THR A 308 -11.52 9.83 -13.76
C THR A 308 -10.26 10.17 -12.97
N MET A 309 -9.97 9.39 -11.92
CA MET A 309 -8.75 9.45 -11.11
C MET A 309 -8.49 8.07 -10.49
N THR A 310 -7.23 7.64 -10.48
CA THR A 310 -6.77 6.51 -9.66
C THR A 310 -5.84 7.01 -8.58
N ILE A 311 -6.15 6.73 -7.32
CA ILE A 311 -5.34 7.06 -6.14
C ILE A 311 -4.61 5.79 -5.70
N LEU A 312 -3.29 5.80 -5.76
CA LEU A 312 -2.45 4.71 -5.28
C LEU A 312 -1.94 5.04 -3.88
N LYS A 313 -2.15 4.13 -2.95
CA LYS A 313 -1.72 4.24 -1.56
C LYS A 313 -0.44 3.44 -1.32
N GLY A 314 0.50 4.05 -0.59
CA GLY A 314 1.64 3.40 0.02
C GLY A 314 2.87 3.17 -0.86
N ASP A 315 3.90 2.61 -0.20
CA ASP A 315 5.25 2.47 -0.77
C ASP A 315 5.30 1.40 -1.87
N LEU A 316 4.68 0.25 -1.64
CA LEU A 316 4.70 -0.86 -2.61
C LEU A 316 4.01 -0.47 -3.93
N ASN A 317 2.82 0.14 -3.85
CA ASN A 317 2.11 0.59 -5.04
C ASN A 317 2.90 1.68 -5.79
N TYR A 318 3.57 2.59 -5.06
CA TYR A 318 4.45 3.58 -5.68
C TYR A 318 5.64 2.94 -6.41
N ARG A 319 6.37 2.00 -5.76
CA ARG A 319 7.48 1.26 -6.38
C ARG A 319 7.02 0.59 -7.69
N ARG A 320 5.86 -0.04 -7.67
CA ARG A 320 5.26 -0.66 -8.86
C ARG A 320 4.84 0.36 -9.92
N LEU A 321 4.41 1.56 -9.51
CA LEU A 321 3.97 2.62 -10.42
C LEU A 321 5.14 3.23 -11.20
N VAL A 322 6.19 3.64 -10.50
CA VAL A 322 7.33 4.34 -11.12
C VAL A 322 8.44 3.38 -11.59
N GLY A 323 8.32 2.09 -11.27
CA GLY A 323 9.33 1.06 -11.48
C GLY A 323 10.33 1.00 -10.31
N ASP A 324 10.64 -0.21 -9.87
CA ASP A 324 11.53 -0.48 -8.72
C ASP A 324 13.01 -0.38 -9.15
N GLN A 325 13.46 0.83 -9.45
CA GLN A 325 14.77 1.14 -10.01
C GLN A 325 15.37 2.38 -9.34
N LEU A 326 16.68 2.44 -9.25
CA LEU A 326 17.44 3.59 -8.72
C LEU A 326 17.51 4.71 -9.77
N ARG A 327 16.40 5.41 -9.96
CA ARG A 327 16.35 6.62 -10.80
C ARG A 327 16.85 7.83 -10.04
N PRO A 328 17.41 8.86 -10.74
CA PRO A 328 17.61 10.15 -10.10
C PRO A 328 16.31 10.65 -9.48
N PRO A 329 16.29 11.10 -8.21
CA PRO A 329 15.07 11.62 -7.58
C PRO A 329 14.45 12.82 -8.30
N THR A 330 15.21 13.50 -9.13
CA THR A 330 14.76 14.62 -9.97
C THR A 330 14.11 14.18 -11.28
N THR A 331 14.05 12.87 -11.58
CA THR A 331 13.32 12.38 -12.76
C THR A 331 11.85 12.79 -12.66
N PRO A 332 11.26 13.47 -13.67
CA PRO A 332 9.89 13.95 -13.59
C PRO A 332 8.90 12.80 -13.35
N PHE A 333 7.99 12.96 -12.37
CA PHE A 333 7.00 11.93 -12.04
C PHE A 333 6.13 11.57 -13.25
N GLY A 334 5.61 12.57 -13.97
CA GLY A 334 4.78 12.35 -15.14
C GLY A 334 5.45 11.49 -16.24
N ASP A 335 6.78 11.59 -16.38
CA ASP A 335 7.51 10.77 -17.35
C ASP A 335 7.55 9.29 -16.97
N THR A 336 7.62 9.01 -15.67
CA THR A 336 7.69 7.63 -15.17
C THR A 336 6.33 6.92 -15.19
N VAL A 337 5.23 7.68 -15.20
CA VAL A 337 3.86 7.13 -15.09
C VAL A 337 3.03 7.25 -16.39
N ARG A 338 3.62 7.65 -17.51
CA ARG A 338 2.93 7.78 -18.83
C ARG A 338 2.19 6.51 -19.27
N HIS A 339 2.61 5.36 -18.77
CA HIS A 339 1.99 4.07 -19.07
C HIS A 339 0.66 3.85 -18.35
N PHE A 340 0.38 4.66 -17.31
CA PHE A 340 -0.81 4.47 -16.49
C PHE A 340 -2.07 4.92 -17.25
N PRO A 341 -3.18 4.15 -17.23
CA PRO A 341 -4.27 4.37 -18.18
C PRO A 341 -5.23 5.51 -17.82
N SER A 342 -5.21 6.00 -16.58
CA SER A 342 -6.03 7.13 -16.10
C SER A 342 -5.15 8.24 -15.52
N PRO A 343 -5.69 9.43 -15.21
CA PRO A 343 -5.07 10.34 -14.26
C PRO A 343 -4.72 9.60 -12.98
N VAL A 344 -3.54 9.85 -12.41
CA VAL A 344 -3.05 9.08 -11.27
C VAL A 344 -2.49 9.98 -10.19
N ALA A 345 -2.84 9.68 -8.94
CA ALA A 345 -2.28 10.28 -7.75
C ALA A 345 -1.58 9.19 -6.91
N ALA A 346 -0.42 9.51 -6.37
CA ALA A 346 0.30 8.66 -5.43
C ALA A 346 0.38 9.35 -4.07
N LEU A 347 -0.13 8.67 -3.03
CA LEU A 347 -0.03 9.07 -1.62
C LEU A 347 0.89 8.08 -0.92
N ARG A 348 2.10 8.52 -0.54
CA ARG A 348 3.14 7.62 -0.06
C ARG A 348 3.95 8.20 1.09
N THR A 349 4.18 7.41 2.14
CA THR A 349 5.31 7.59 3.07
C THR A 349 6.53 6.85 2.52
N LEU A 350 7.72 7.47 2.58
CA LEU A 350 8.93 6.91 2.00
C LEU A 350 9.52 5.83 2.90
N LYS A 351 9.45 4.59 2.44
CA LYS A 351 9.96 3.40 3.17
C LYS A 351 10.93 2.57 2.30
N SER A 352 11.31 3.07 1.11
CA SER A 352 12.24 2.41 0.17
C SER A 352 13.06 3.43 -0.60
N GLU A 353 14.14 2.96 -1.25
CA GLU A 353 15.11 3.80 -1.97
C GLU A 353 14.56 4.49 -3.22
N VAL A 354 13.39 4.06 -3.70
CA VAL A 354 12.75 4.60 -4.91
C VAL A 354 12.13 5.96 -4.61
N ALA A 355 12.58 7.01 -5.30
CA ALA A 355 11.96 8.33 -5.26
C ALA A 355 12.15 9.02 -6.61
N VAL A 356 11.11 9.67 -7.14
CA VAL A 356 11.16 10.49 -8.35
C VAL A 356 10.32 11.76 -8.17
N GLY A 357 10.42 12.72 -9.10
CA GLY A 357 9.58 13.91 -9.11
C GLY A 357 9.95 14.97 -8.08
N LEU A 358 11.15 14.89 -7.47
CA LEU A 358 11.60 15.87 -6.49
C LEU A 358 12.36 17.01 -7.17
N THR A 359 12.31 18.20 -6.59
CA THR A 359 13.16 19.31 -7.05
C THR A 359 14.62 19.09 -6.64
N ALA A 360 15.57 19.62 -7.42
CA ALA A 360 16.99 19.54 -7.07
C ALA A 360 17.28 20.19 -5.70
N ALA A 361 16.58 21.27 -5.36
CA ALA A 361 16.71 21.92 -4.06
C ALA A 361 16.25 21.00 -2.91
N THR A 362 15.11 20.32 -3.08
CA THR A 362 14.62 19.33 -2.10
C THR A 362 15.62 18.19 -1.92
N VAL A 363 16.13 17.61 -3.01
CA VAL A 363 17.12 16.52 -2.95
C VAL A 363 18.38 16.97 -2.22
N THR A 364 18.94 18.14 -2.59
CA THR A 364 20.14 18.68 -1.93
C THR A 364 19.89 18.92 -0.43
N ARG A 365 18.73 19.45 -0.05
CA ARG A 365 18.38 19.66 1.36
C ARG A 365 18.33 18.33 2.13
N LEU A 366 17.71 17.32 1.56
CA LEU A 366 17.53 16.01 2.19
C LEU A 366 18.84 15.23 2.26
N ASP A 367 19.66 15.25 1.21
CA ASP A 367 20.95 14.55 1.16
C ASP A 367 21.98 15.18 2.13
N ASN A 368 21.77 16.42 2.56
CA ASN A 368 22.57 17.08 3.61
C ASN A 368 22.11 16.72 5.04
N THR A 369 21.01 15.94 5.20
CA THR A 369 20.61 15.42 6.52
C THR A 369 21.39 14.16 6.86
N ALA A 370 21.57 13.91 8.17
CA ALA A 370 22.23 12.69 8.65
C ALA A 370 21.33 11.44 8.58
N THR A 371 20.06 11.61 8.17
CA THR A 371 19.06 10.53 8.16
C THR A 371 18.88 9.94 6.77
N PRO A 372 18.62 8.63 6.64
CA PRO A 372 18.33 7.99 5.36
C PRO A 372 16.89 8.32 4.90
N TRP A 373 16.65 9.56 4.49
CA TRP A 373 15.34 10.13 4.22
C TRP A 373 14.46 9.31 3.26
N ARG A 374 15.06 8.46 2.42
CA ARG A 374 14.32 7.60 1.48
C ARG A 374 13.64 6.41 2.18
N THR A 375 14.18 5.98 3.32
CA THR A 375 13.80 4.70 3.95
C THR A 375 13.38 4.83 5.42
N ASP A 376 13.48 6.03 6.00
CA ASP A 376 13.21 6.26 7.44
C ASP A 376 11.72 6.31 7.80
N GLY A 377 10.83 6.35 6.80
CA GLY A 377 9.38 6.46 6.99
C GLY A 377 8.92 7.81 7.53
N ARG A 378 9.80 8.81 7.65
CA ARG A 378 9.46 10.14 8.18
C ARG A 378 8.99 11.10 7.12
N HIS A 379 9.37 10.88 5.88
CA HIS A 379 9.02 11.72 4.75
C HIS A 379 7.87 11.11 3.97
N ALA A 380 7.06 11.98 3.36
CA ALA A 380 5.95 11.57 2.50
C ALA A 380 5.90 12.42 1.24
N LEU A 381 5.10 11.97 0.27
CA LEU A 381 4.82 12.70 -0.95
C LEU A 381 3.37 12.53 -1.39
N ILE A 382 2.86 13.57 -2.01
CA ILE A 382 1.65 13.56 -2.83
C ILE A 382 2.08 13.96 -4.23
N GLN A 383 1.94 13.08 -5.20
CA GLN A 383 2.29 13.36 -6.59
C GLN A 383 1.12 13.03 -7.51
N VAL A 384 0.86 13.90 -8.47
CA VAL A 384 -0.26 13.79 -9.41
C VAL A 384 0.24 13.90 -10.85
N ALA A 385 -0.21 12.96 -11.68
CA ALA A 385 -0.11 13.08 -13.13
C ALA A 385 -1.54 13.13 -13.70
N ALA A 386 -1.97 14.33 -14.08
CA ALA A 386 -3.20 14.54 -14.82
C ALA A 386 -3.06 14.00 -16.25
N ARG A 387 -4.17 13.73 -16.94
CA ARG A 387 -4.11 13.46 -18.38
C ARG A 387 -3.55 14.69 -19.10
N PRO A 388 -2.66 14.50 -20.09
CA PRO A 388 -2.20 15.58 -20.93
C PRO A 388 -3.33 16.23 -21.74
#